data_80eccbe712c25afa1e0fc56c3266031c
#
_entry.id   80eccbe712c25afa1e0fc56c3266031c
#
_cell.length_a   1.000
_cell.length_b   1.000
_cell.length_c   1.000
_cell.angle_alpha   90.00
_cell.angle_beta   90.00
_cell.angle_gamma   90.00
#
_symmetry.space_group_name_H-M   'P 1'
#
loop_
_entity.id
_entity.type
_entity.pdbx_description
1 polymer ?
#
loop_
_entity_poly.entity_id
_entity_poly.type
_entity_poly.pdbx_seq_one_letter_code
_entity_poly.pdbx_strand_id
1 'polypeptide(L)'
;EEMAFFNQFVDKGLLDRLHHVMTSDFGHVTYTEAVKMLEEHNEKFDYKVFWGCDLQTEHERYLTEQIFKRPVFVTDYPKEIKAFYMKLNPDGKTVAAMDCLVPGIGEIIGGSQREDNYDTLLNRMNELGLKPEDYGFYLDLRKYGSTRHAGFGLGFERCVMYLTGISNIRDVLPFPRTVGNCEL
;
A
#
# COMPACT_ATOMS: atom_id res chain seq x y z
N GLU A 1 11.06 -27.83 1.41
CA GLU A 1 9.96 -28.80 1.58
C GLU A 1 8.59 -28.10 1.56
N GLU A 2 8.38 -27.08 2.41
CA GLU A 2 7.09 -26.36 2.57
C GLU A 2 6.61 -25.72 1.27
N MET A 3 7.48 -25.02 0.53
CA MET A 3 7.13 -24.37 -0.73
C MET A 3 6.68 -25.37 -1.80
N ALA A 4 7.29 -26.56 -1.85
CA ALA A 4 6.89 -27.63 -2.76
C ALA A 4 5.50 -28.18 -2.37
N PHE A 5 5.21 -28.29 -1.07
CA PHE A 5 3.90 -28.68 -0.57
C PHE A 5 2.82 -27.68 -1.01
N PHE A 6 3.03 -26.38 -0.77
CA PHE A 6 2.05 -25.37 -1.16
C PHE A 6 1.85 -25.31 -2.67
N ASN A 7 2.91 -25.46 -3.46
CA ASN A 7 2.81 -25.51 -4.92
C ASN A 7 2.05 -26.74 -5.41
N GLN A 8 2.16 -27.87 -4.72
CA GLN A 8 1.48 -29.11 -5.14
C GLN A 8 0.00 -29.13 -4.73
N PHE A 9 -0.32 -28.67 -3.53
CA PHE A 9 -1.63 -28.89 -2.89
C PHE A 9 -2.50 -27.63 -2.76
N VAL A 10 -1.93 -26.43 -2.84
CA VAL A 10 -2.65 -25.17 -2.64
C VAL A 10 -2.75 -24.37 -3.94
N ASP A 11 -1.60 -24.05 -4.56
CA ASP A 11 -1.53 -23.23 -5.79
C ASP A 11 -0.45 -23.78 -6.72
N LYS A 12 -0.84 -24.49 -7.77
CA LYS A 12 0.09 -25.10 -8.73
C LYS A 12 0.94 -24.10 -9.51
N GLY A 13 0.57 -22.82 -9.53
CA GLY A 13 1.34 -21.75 -10.15
C GLY A 13 2.24 -20.98 -9.20
N LEU A 14 2.30 -21.37 -7.93
CA LEU A 14 2.97 -20.61 -6.86
C LEU A 14 4.46 -20.35 -7.14
N LEU A 15 5.21 -21.41 -7.42
CA LEU A 15 6.65 -21.29 -7.64
C LEU A 15 6.99 -20.48 -8.88
N ASP A 16 6.23 -20.63 -9.96
CA ASP A 16 6.43 -19.86 -11.20
C ASP A 16 6.16 -18.37 -10.95
N ARG A 17 5.09 -18.03 -10.21
CA ARG A 17 4.78 -16.65 -9.82
C ARG A 17 5.87 -16.05 -8.94
N LEU A 18 6.34 -16.77 -7.93
CA LEU A 18 7.39 -16.28 -7.04
C LEU A 18 8.72 -16.13 -7.77
N HIS A 19 9.05 -17.06 -8.67
CA HIS A 19 10.24 -16.96 -9.51
C HIS A 19 10.17 -15.75 -10.44
N HIS A 20 9.02 -15.50 -11.06
CA HIS A 20 8.80 -14.33 -11.90
C HIS A 20 9.02 -13.02 -11.12
N VAL A 21 8.45 -12.90 -9.91
CA VAL A 21 8.66 -11.74 -9.05
C VAL A 21 10.14 -11.55 -8.67
N MET A 22 10.81 -12.63 -8.29
CA MET A 22 12.20 -12.60 -7.86
C MET A 22 13.16 -12.19 -8.99
N THR A 23 12.81 -12.47 -10.24
CA THR A 23 13.65 -12.21 -11.42
C THR A 23 13.23 -10.97 -12.22
N SER A 24 12.09 -10.36 -11.89
CA SER A 24 11.58 -9.16 -12.59
C SER A 24 12.16 -7.89 -12.01
N ASP A 25 12.47 -6.93 -12.87
CA ASP A 25 12.60 -5.54 -12.45
C ASP A 25 11.22 -4.99 -12.07
N PHE A 26 11.13 -4.32 -10.93
CA PHE A 26 9.86 -3.76 -10.49
C PHE A 26 9.51 -2.51 -11.31
N GLY A 27 8.23 -2.38 -11.67
CA GLY A 27 7.71 -1.20 -12.32
C GLY A 27 7.67 -0.01 -11.35
N HIS A 28 7.75 1.20 -11.91
CA HIS A 28 7.58 2.44 -11.16
C HIS A 28 6.59 3.33 -11.91
N VAL A 29 5.59 3.84 -11.20
CA VAL A 29 4.55 4.70 -11.77
C VAL A 29 4.04 5.65 -10.69
N THR A 30 3.73 6.88 -11.06
CA THR A 30 3.03 7.79 -10.14
C THR A 30 1.56 7.42 -10.06
N TYR A 31 0.90 7.73 -8.93
CA TYR A 31 -0.55 7.56 -8.79
C TYR A 31 -1.32 8.24 -9.94
N THR A 32 -0.90 9.45 -10.33
CA THR A 32 -1.56 10.18 -11.42
C THR A 32 -1.47 9.45 -12.76
N GLU A 33 -0.34 8.85 -13.07
CA GLU A 33 -0.17 8.04 -14.29
C GLU A 33 -0.93 6.72 -14.19
N ALA A 34 -0.88 6.06 -13.02
CA ALA A 34 -1.63 4.82 -12.77
C ALA A 34 -3.13 5.02 -12.96
N VAL A 35 -3.70 6.11 -12.41
CA VAL A 35 -5.12 6.46 -12.60
C VAL A 35 -5.45 6.64 -14.09
N LYS A 36 -4.63 7.37 -14.86
CA LYS A 36 -4.87 7.53 -16.30
C LYS A 36 -4.90 6.21 -17.05
N MET A 37 -3.96 5.29 -16.73
CA MET A 37 -3.94 3.95 -17.33
C MET A 37 -5.19 3.14 -16.97
N LEU A 38 -5.66 3.27 -15.73
CA LEU A 38 -6.86 2.55 -15.26
C LEU A 38 -8.15 3.15 -15.84
N GLU A 39 -8.24 4.48 -15.99
CA GLU A 39 -9.39 5.16 -16.58
C GLU A 39 -9.68 4.68 -18.02
N GLU A 40 -8.65 4.31 -18.79
CA GLU A 40 -8.81 3.72 -20.12
C GLU A 40 -9.56 2.38 -20.12
N HIS A 41 -9.67 1.75 -18.96
CA HIS A 41 -10.29 0.44 -18.76
C HIS A 41 -11.42 0.47 -17.71
N ASN A 42 -11.95 1.64 -17.44
CA ASN A 42 -12.87 1.89 -16.32
C ASN A 42 -14.16 1.06 -16.40
N GLU A 43 -14.56 0.62 -17.61
CA GLU A 43 -15.70 -0.26 -17.82
C GLU A 43 -15.56 -1.65 -17.17
N LYS A 44 -14.31 -2.09 -16.91
CA LYS A 44 -13.98 -3.41 -16.33
C LYS A 44 -14.08 -3.46 -14.81
N PHE A 45 -14.15 -2.30 -14.15
CA PHE A 45 -14.11 -2.20 -12.70
C PHE A 45 -15.50 -2.02 -12.09
N ASP A 46 -15.74 -2.66 -10.96
CA ASP A 46 -16.93 -2.43 -10.14
C ASP A 46 -16.89 -1.02 -9.53
N TYR A 47 -15.74 -0.62 -8.98
CA TYR A 47 -15.47 0.73 -8.49
C TYR A 47 -14.80 1.56 -9.58
N LYS A 48 -15.45 2.65 -9.98
CA LYS A 48 -14.91 3.51 -11.04
C LYS A 48 -13.71 4.31 -10.54
N VAL A 49 -12.63 4.30 -11.33
CA VAL A 49 -11.41 5.04 -11.05
C VAL A 49 -11.55 6.49 -11.51
N PHE A 50 -11.09 7.39 -10.68
CA PHE A 50 -10.92 8.81 -10.97
C PHE A 50 -9.80 9.37 -10.10
N TRP A 51 -9.19 10.48 -10.50
CA TRP A 51 -8.10 11.06 -9.71
C TRP A 51 -8.59 11.49 -8.30
N GLY A 52 -7.92 11.03 -7.26
CA GLY A 52 -8.28 11.25 -5.87
C GLY A 52 -9.08 10.10 -5.22
N CYS A 53 -9.47 9.07 -5.99
CA CYS A 53 -10.08 7.88 -5.40
C CYS A 53 -9.04 7.00 -4.69
N ASP A 54 -9.47 6.29 -3.67
CA ASP A 54 -8.67 5.23 -3.06
C ASP A 54 -8.70 3.99 -3.98
N LEU A 55 -7.51 3.53 -4.42
CA LEU A 55 -7.40 2.38 -5.30
C LEU A 55 -7.85 1.11 -4.56
N GLN A 56 -8.77 0.38 -5.16
CA GLN A 56 -9.24 -0.89 -4.64
C GLN A 56 -8.36 -2.04 -5.13
N THR A 57 -8.41 -3.19 -4.48
CA THR A 57 -7.62 -4.37 -4.85
C THR A 57 -7.78 -4.76 -6.33
N GLU A 58 -8.96 -4.56 -6.92
CA GLU A 58 -9.18 -4.83 -8.36
C GLU A 58 -8.30 -3.94 -9.25
N HIS A 59 -8.12 -2.64 -8.88
CA HIS A 59 -7.29 -1.69 -9.60
C HIS A 59 -5.80 -2.05 -9.47
N GLU A 60 -5.36 -2.34 -8.25
CA GLU A 60 -3.97 -2.72 -7.94
C GLU A 60 -3.56 -4.01 -8.66
N ARG A 61 -4.45 -5.00 -8.67
CA ARG A 61 -4.23 -6.23 -9.40
C ARG A 61 -4.24 -6.02 -10.90
N TYR A 62 -5.11 -5.15 -11.41
CA TYR A 62 -5.11 -4.82 -12.84
C TYR A 62 -3.80 -4.17 -13.30
N LEU A 63 -3.25 -3.26 -12.50
CA LEU A 63 -1.93 -2.67 -12.75
C LEU A 63 -0.85 -3.76 -12.83
N THR A 64 -0.78 -4.63 -11.83
CA THR A 64 0.30 -5.63 -11.72
C THR A 64 0.12 -6.82 -12.66
N GLU A 65 -1.11 -7.24 -12.98
CA GLU A 65 -1.39 -8.46 -13.76
C GLU A 65 -1.64 -8.18 -15.24
N GLN A 66 -2.23 -7.04 -15.59
CA GLN A 66 -2.62 -6.74 -16.97
C GLN A 66 -1.71 -5.70 -17.62
N ILE A 67 -1.41 -4.60 -16.93
CA ILE A 67 -0.63 -3.50 -17.50
C ILE A 67 0.88 -3.78 -17.41
N PHE A 68 1.42 -3.92 -16.21
CA PHE A 68 2.86 -4.07 -16.00
C PHE A 68 3.34 -5.53 -16.06
N LYS A 69 2.47 -6.48 -15.75
CA LYS A 69 2.73 -7.93 -15.66
C LYS A 69 3.92 -8.27 -14.76
N ARG A 70 4.08 -7.50 -13.67
CA ARG A 70 5.16 -7.59 -12.69
C ARG A 70 4.81 -6.75 -11.45
N PRO A 71 5.56 -6.86 -10.33
CA PRO A 71 5.39 -5.95 -9.20
C PRO A 71 5.60 -4.50 -9.61
N VAL A 72 4.88 -3.58 -8.94
CA VAL A 72 4.87 -2.15 -9.27
C VAL A 72 4.93 -1.32 -8.00
N PHE A 73 5.81 -0.33 -7.97
CA PHE A 73 5.75 0.76 -7.01
C PHE A 73 4.87 1.88 -7.56
N VAL A 74 3.81 2.20 -6.83
CA VAL A 74 2.98 3.38 -7.09
C VAL A 74 3.36 4.46 -6.10
N THR A 75 3.67 5.67 -6.57
CA THR A 75 4.16 6.78 -5.74
C THR A 75 3.30 8.03 -5.89
N ASP A 76 3.54 9.01 -5.02
CA ASP A 76 2.98 10.37 -5.14
C ASP A 76 1.45 10.39 -5.15
N TYR A 77 0.87 9.78 -4.13
CA TYR A 77 -0.57 9.72 -3.92
C TYR A 77 -1.16 11.08 -3.52
N PRO A 78 -2.43 11.35 -3.84
CA PRO A 78 -3.15 12.52 -3.33
C PRO A 78 -3.12 12.59 -1.81
N LYS A 79 -2.86 13.78 -1.27
CA LYS A 79 -2.78 13.98 0.19
C LYS A 79 -4.08 13.65 0.92
N GLU A 80 -5.21 13.79 0.23
CA GLU A 80 -6.57 13.59 0.80
C GLU A 80 -6.84 12.14 1.19
N ILE A 81 -6.22 11.18 0.50
CA ILE A 81 -6.43 9.74 0.73
C ILE A 81 -5.28 9.08 1.52
N LYS A 82 -4.31 9.86 1.98
CA LYS A 82 -3.15 9.35 2.74
C LYS A 82 -3.04 10.02 4.11
N ALA A 83 -2.28 9.41 5.00
CA ALA A 83 -2.16 9.83 6.39
C ALA A 83 -1.46 11.20 6.53
N PHE A 84 -1.84 11.93 7.58
CA PHE A 84 -1.40 13.30 7.87
C PHE A 84 0.10 13.48 8.01
N TYR A 85 0.80 12.43 8.42
CA TYR A 85 2.24 12.46 8.70
C TYR A 85 3.14 12.26 7.48
N MET A 86 2.57 12.02 6.32
CA MET A 86 3.33 11.81 5.11
C MET A 86 3.85 13.14 4.55
N LYS A 87 5.09 13.14 4.06
CA LYS A 87 5.75 14.33 3.51
C LYS A 87 4.96 14.91 2.35
N LEU A 88 4.56 16.17 2.47
CA LEU A 88 3.91 16.89 1.38
C LEU A 88 4.91 17.15 0.25
N ASN A 89 4.53 16.83 -0.97
CA ASN A 89 5.33 17.13 -2.15
C ASN A 89 5.26 18.64 -2.51
N PRO A 90 6.23 19.15 -3.27
CA PRO A 90 6.27 20.58 -3.64
C PRO A 90 5.04 21.08 -4.42
N ASP A 91 4.26 20.17 -5.03
CA ASP A 91 3.02 20.50 -5.74
C ASP A 91 1.85 20.90 -4.80
N GLY A 92 2.00 20.64 -3.49
CA GLY A 92 0.98 20.89 -2.48
C GLY A 92 -0.27 20.00 -2.55
N LYS A 93 -0.29 19.04 -3.47
CA LYS A 93 -1.44 18.16 -3.75
C LYS A 93 -1.15 16.69 -3.45
N THR A 94 0.08 16.26 -3.63
CA THR A 94 0.49 14.88 -3.42
C THR A 94 1.44 14.75 -2.24
N VAL A 95 1.63 13.53 -1.77
CA VAL A 95 2.55 13.17 -0.69
C VAL A 95 3.55 12.12 -1.16
N ALA A 96 4.74 12.13 -0.58
CA ALA A 96 5.81 11.17 -0.86
C ALA A 96 5.49 9.80 -0.25
N ALA A 97 4.33 9.26 -0.63
CA ALA A 97 3.88 7.91 -0.32
C ALA A 97 4.37 6.92 -1.38
N MET A 98 4.46 5.67 -1.00
CA MET A 98 4.82 4.57 -1.87
C MET A 98 4.08 3.31 -1.43
N ASP A 99 3.39 2.67 -2.35
CA ASP A 99 2.83 1.34 -2.17
C ASP A 99 3.50 0.38 -3.15
N CYS A 100 3.93 -0.79 -2.65
CA CYS A 100 4.43 -1.88 -3.47
C CYS A 100 3.28 -2.85 -3.73
N LEU A 101 2.89 -2.96 -4.99
CA LEU A 101 1.83 -3.83 -5.45
C LEU A 101 2.42 -5.10 -6.06
N VAL A 102 1.83 -6.26 -5.76
CA VAL A 102 2.25 -7.55 -6.32
C VAL A 102 1.06 -8.27 -6.97
N PRO A 103 1.30 -9.07 -8.03
CA PRO A 103 0.24 -9.87 -8.66
C PRO A 103 -0.44 -10.80 -7.65
N GLY A 104 -1.77 -10.94 -7.74
CA GLY A 104 -2.56 -11.83 -6.89
C GLY A 104 -3.01 -11.24 -5.55
N ILE A 105 -2.27 -10.27 -5.00
CA ILE A 105 -2.58 -9.65 -3.69
C ILE A 105 -2.99 -8.18 -3.84
N GLY A 106 -2.28 -7.39 -4.67
CA GLY A 106 -2.32 -5.93 -4.65
C GLY A 106 -1.26 -5.37 -3.71
N GLU A 107 -1.57 -4.36 -2.91
CA GLU A 107 -0.64 -3.78 -1.94
C GLU A 107 -0.14 -4.82 -0.93
N ILE A 108 1.17 -4.98 -0.84
CA ILE A 108 1.84 -5.82 0.16
C ILE A 108 2.72 -4.99 1.10
N ILE A 109 3.25 -3.87 0.62
CA ILE A 109 4.04 -2.90 1.38
C ILE A 109 3.47 -1.52 1.13
N GLY A 110 3.21 -0.77 2.20
CA GLY A 110 2.91 0.66 2.14
C GLY A 110 3.94 1.45 2.92
N GLY A 111 4.36 2.60 2.41
CA GLY A 111 5.38 3.43 3.04
C GLY A 111 5.31 4.89 2.65
N SER A 112 6.12 5.71 3.31
CA SER A 112 6.28 7.12 2.94
C SER A 112 7.54 7.73 3.53
N GLN A 113 8.03 8.80 2.94
CA GLN A 113 8.79 9.79 3.65
C GLN A 113 7.89 10.47 4.68
N ARG A 114 8.39 10.76 5.86
CA ARG A 114 7.63 11.44 6.92
C ARG A 114 7.83 12.95 6.80
N GLU A 115 6.78 13.72 7.15
CA GLU A 115 6.91 15.18 7.22
C GLU A 115 7.86 15.56 8.36
N ASP A 116 8.91 16.25 8.02
CA ASP A 116 9.98 16.67 8.93
C ASP A 116 9.91 18.16 9.31
N ASN A 117 9.01 18.92 8.68
CA ASN A 117 8.74 20.31 9.02
C ASN A 117 7.59 20.41 10.02
N TYR A 118 7.84 21.08 11.17
CA TYR A 118 6.87 21.23 12.25
C TYR A 118 5.60 21.97 11.81
N ASP A 119 5.75 23.12 11.15
CA ASP A 119 4.61 23.97 10.77
C ASP A 119 3.76 23.30 9.69
N THR A 120 4.38 22.61 8.72
CA THR A 120 3.67 21.86 7.69
C THR A 120 2.86 20.72 8.31
N LEU A 121 3.45 19.97 9.26
CA LEU A 121 2.78 18.89 9.96
C LEU A 121 1.60 19.41 10.79
N LEU A 122 1.80 20.48 11.56
CA LEU A 122 0.76 21.10 12.37
C LEU A 122 -0.40 21.62 11.51
N ASN A 123 -0.09 22.29 10.40
CA ASN A 123 -1.11 22.77 9.46
C ASN A 123 -1.93 21.61 8.90
N ARG A 124 -1.27 20.50 8.53
CA ARG A 124 -1.96 19.32 8.02
C ARG A 124 -2.88 18.69 9.06
N MET A 125 -2.46 18.62 10.31
CA MET A 125 -3.31 18.16 11.42
C MET A 125 -4.56 19.04 11.56
N ASN A 126 -4.39 20.36 11.52
CA ASN A 126 -5.50 21.30 11.60
C ASN A 126 -6.47 21.18 10.42
N GLU A 127 -5.96 21.03 9.19
CA GLU A 127 -6.79 20.78 7.99
C GLU A 127 -7.69 19.55 8.15
N LEU A 128 -7.21 18.52 8.83
CA LEU A 128 -7.93 17.27 9.06
C LEU A 128 -8.77 17.28 10.34
N GLY A 129 -8.79 18.38 11.09
CA GLY A 129 -9.53 18.49 12.35
C GLY A 129 -8.97 17.65 13.49
N LEU A 130 -7.70 17.23 13.39
CA LEU A 130 -7.02 16.54 14.48
C LEU A 130 -6.67 17.52 15.59
N LYS A 131 -6.65 17.04 16.82
CA LYS A 131 -6.25 17.83 17.98
C LYS A 131 -4.74 17.71 18.18
N PRO A 132 -3.93 18.75 17.94
CA PRO A 132 -2.47 18.68 18.07
C PRO A 132 -2.01 18.26 19.47
N GLU A 133 -2.83 18.52 20.50
CA GLU A 133 -2.51 18.17 21.88
C GLU A 133 -2.40 16.64 22.07
N ASP A 134 -3.20 15.86 21.35
CA ASP A 134 -3.19 14.41 21.39
C ASP A 134 -1.92 13.82 20.75
N TYR A 135 -1.23 14.62 19.92
CA TYR A 135 -0.02 14.24 19.18
C TYR A 135 1.23 15.03 19.62
N GLY A 136 1.21 15.63 20.82
CA GLY A 136 2.30 16.46 21.31
C GLY A 136 3.67 15.79 21.20
N PHE A 137 3.78 14.51 21.63
CA PHE A 137 5.00 13.73 21.51
C PHE A 137 5.53 13.60 20.08
N TYR A 138 4.64 13.52 19.10
CA TYR A 138 4.99 13.37 17.69
C TYR A 138 5.45 14.70 17.08
N LEU A 139 4.81 15.79 17.47
CA LEU A 139 5.19 17.17 17.10
C LEU A 139 6.53 17.56 17.70
N ASP A 140 6.82 17.16 18.94
CA ASP A 140 8.06 17.45 19.63
C ASP A 140 9.29 16.87 18.93
N LEU A 141 9.14 15.74 18.22
CA LEU A 141 10.20 15.18 17.37
C LEU A 141 10.63 16.13 16.22
N ARG A 142 9.79 17.08 15.84
CA ARG A 142 10.11 18.11 14.83
C ARG A 142 10.56 19.40 15.48
N LYS A 143 10.03 19.71 16.64
CA LYS A 143 10.33 20.93 17.38
C LYS A 143 11.73 20.95 17.96
N TYR A 144 12.21 19.81 18.45
CA TYR A 144 13.47 19.69 19.17
C TYR A 144 14.62 19.06 18.38
N GLY A 145 14.49 18.93 17.08
CA GLY A 145 15.57 18.47 16.21
C GLY A 145 15.10 17.40 15.22
N SER A 146 14.45 17.84 14.17
CA SER A 146 13.97 16.95 13.11
C SER A 146 15.12 16.39 12.27
N THR A 147 14.92 15.21 11.73
CA THR A 147 15.76 14.60 10.69
C THR A 147 14.89 14.06 9.56
N ARG A 148 15.46 14.05 8.35
CA ARG A 148 14.80 13.38 7.22
C ARG A 148 14.73 11.89 7.48
N HIS A 149 13.51 11.32 7.45
CA HIS A 149 13.28 9.91 7.70
C HIS A 149 12.09 9.40 6.90
N ALA A 150 12.06 8.10 6.70
CA ALA A 150 10.99 7.37 6.05
C ALA A 150 10.68 6.09 6.82
N GLY A 151 9.55 5.49 6.53
CA GLY A 151 9.17 4.21 7.10
C GLY A 151 8.22 3.47 6.18
N PHE A 152 8.17 2.16 6.33
CA PHE A 152 7.23 1.30 5.61
C PHE A 152 6.67 0.21 6.53
N GLY A 153 5.53 -0.33 6.16
CA GLY A 153 4.94 -1.52 6.75
C GLY A 153 4.77 -2.61 5.70
N LEU A 154 5.17 -3.82 6.05
CA LEU A 154 4.85 -5.03 5.28
C LEU A 154 3.63 -5.70 5.93
N GLY A 155 2.58 -5.95 5.16
CA GLY A 155 1.44 -6.75 5.61
C GLY A 155 1.86 -8.20 5.80
N PHE A 156 2.10 -8.61 7.05
CA PHE A 156 2.63 -9.96 7.33
C PHE A 156 1.68 -11.06 6.84
N GLU A 157 0.40 -10.93 7.10
CA GLU A 157 -0.63 -11.87 6.64
C GLU A 157 -0.72 -11.92 5.11
N ARG A 158 -0.65 -10.76 4.45
CA ARG A 158 -0.59 -10.69 2.98
C ARG A 158 0.67 -11.36 2.45
N CYS A 159 1.80 -11.21 3.13
CA CYS A 159 3.05 -11.89 2.79
C CYS A 159 2.92 -13.42 2.92
N VAL A 160 2.29 -13.91 3.99
CA VAL A 160 2.03 -15.35 4.17
C VAL A 160 1.10 -15.87 3.07
N MET A 161 0.01 -15.17 2.77
CA MET A 161 -0.87 -15.51 1.64
C MET A 161 -0.10 -15.60 0.32
N TYR A 162 0.76 -14.62 0.08
CA TYR A 162 1.54 -14.52 -1.15
C TYR A 162 2.53 -15.68 -1.31
N LEU A 163 3.21 -16.06 -0.22
CA LEU A 163 4.21 -17.14 -0.20
C LEU A 163 3.59 -18.54 -0.17
N THR A 164 2.34 -18.69 0.25
CA THR A 164 1.68 -20.00 0.37
C THR A 164 0.63 -20.26 -0.71
N GLY A 165 0.14 -19.20 -1.38
CA GLY A 165 -0.98 -19.28 -2.32
C GLY A 165 -2.35 -19.36 -1.66
N ILE A 166 -2.44 -19.23 -0.32
CA ILE A 166 -3.71 -19.20 0.41
C ILE A 166 -4.46 -17.92 0.08
N SER A 167 -5.71 -18.05 -0.34
CA SER A 167 -6.50 -16.90 -0.85
C SER A 167 -7.26 -16.13 0.23
N ASN A 168 -7.51 -16.72 1.39
CA ASN A 168 -8.28 -16.09 2.46
C ASN A 168 -7.37 -15.71 3.62
N ILE A 169 -7.34 -14.42 3.98
CA ILE A 169 -6.51 -13.90 5.07
C ILE A 169 -6.81 -14.54 6.44
N ARG A 170 -8.03 -15.03 6.66
CA ARG A 170 -8.41 -15.72 7.90
C ARG A 170 -7.67 -17.05 8.08
N ASP A 171 -7.28 -17.67 6.97
CA ASP A 171 -6.62 -18.98 6.99
C ASP A 171 -5.11 -18.89 7.24
N VAL A 172 -4.57 -17.67 7.26
CA VAL A 172 -3.15 -17.39 7.61
C VAL A 172 -2.97 -16.78 9.00
N LEU A 173 -4.06 -16.62 9.74
CA LEU A 173 -4.05 -16.13 11.12
C LEU A 173 -4.29 -17.30 12.08
N PRO A 174 -3.48 -17.45 13.17
CA PRO A 174 -3.74 -18.47 14.19
C PRO A 174 -5.09 -18.28 14.89
N PHE A 175 -5.51 -17.01 15.09
CA PHE A 175 -6.74 -16.62 15.80
C PHE A 175 -7.44 -15.50 15.01
N PRO A 176 -8.14 -15.84 13.92
CA PRO A 176 -8.78 -14.84 13.10
C PRO A 176 -9.96 -14.20 13.81
N ARG A 177 -9.97 -12.88 13.88
CA ARG A 177 -11.08 -12.09 14.42
C ARG A 177 -12.02 -11.66 13.31
N THR A 178 -13.30 -11.90 13.49
CA THR A 178 -14.35 -11.54 12.53
C THR A 178 -15.50 -10.85 13.23
N VAL A 179 -16.44 -10.31 12.46
CA VAL A 179 -17.65 -9.70 13.03
C VAL A 179 -18.38 -10.73 13.91
N GLY A 180 -18.58 -10.38 15.17
CA GLY A 180 -19.22 -11.26 16.17
C GLY A 180 -18.33 -12.35 16.76
N ASN A 181 -17.06 -12.45 16.33
CA ASN A 181 -16.10 -13.41 16.88
C ASN A 181 -14.77 -12.74 17.24
N CYS A 182 -14.42 -12.78 18.52
CA CYS A 182 -13.15 -12.29 19.06
C CYS A 182 -12.64 -13.25 20.15
N GLU A 183 -12.84 -14.54 19.96
CA GLU A 183 -12.34 -15.58 20.88
C GLU A 183 -10.90 -15.94 20.52
N LEU A 184 -10.11 -16.28 21.55
CA LEU A 184 -8.73 -16.77 21.45
C LEU A 184 -8.72 -18.28 21.41
#